data_d49e911c20235899a79ea91803d505a9
#
_entry.id   d49e911c20235899a79ea91803d505a9
#
_cell.length_a   1.000
_cell.length_b   1.000
_cell.length_c   1.000
_cell.angle_alpha   90.00
_cell.angle_beta   90.00
_cell.angle_gamma   90.00
#
_symmetry.space_group_name_H-M   'P 1'
#
loop_
_entity.id
_entity.type
_entity.pdbx_description
1 polymer ?
#
loop_
_entity_poly.entity_id
_entity_poly.type
_entity_poly.pdbx_seq_one_letter_code
_entity_poly.pdbx_strand_id
1 'polypeptide(L)'
;GLIFYVFFGRNYRKNKFFASKDFTNSPAKKPLDYDSEVSKLKASTIPYYLQQSVQLLIKSSDAAIYQDTGFDVFTSGEESFDKIFSDIENAKEHIHIEFFIIEDDNIGNQLRRLLIRKAQERVKVRVIYDYLGAFRLSESYKQSLKNEGVFIHSFLPFGPKIGFSKINYRNHRKIIVIDGKIGYTGGINIADRYIKGNRLGKWRDTIVRMEGEAVHGLQNLFLTDWYFVDNKLITEPKYYPAPQHFGKNYTQIVHSGPDTDWESILQGLLSVVGNAKKNIYIHTPYFLPPESLMIALQMAALSGVDVRVILPLKSDTLIASAASSSYFLRIMEAGVRIFHYTDDFLHSKAITIDDEVGIVGSANIDTRSFEHNYEVNAFIYDKPTAETLRRAFENDLLSCHEIDANTWSRRKIFTRLKESVARLFSPLL
;
A
#
# COMPACT_ATOMS: atom_id res chain seq x y z
N GLY A 1 -3.92 2.60 -31.55
CA GLY A 1 -4.65 1.45 -30.99
C GLY A 1 -3.75 0.26 -30.77
N LEU A 2 -3.40 -0.56 -31.79
CA LEU A 2 -2.71 -1.84 -31.61
C LEU A 2 -1.32 -1.70 -30.96
N ILE A 3 -0.52 -0.74 -31.40
CA ILE A 3 0.81 -0.48 -30.84
C ILE A 3 0.68 -0.10 -29.35
N PHE A 4 -0.26 0.78 -29.03
CA PHE A 4 -0.53 1.18 -27.65
C PHE A 4 -0.98 -0.01 -26.80
N TYR A 5 -1.85 -0.87 -27.33
CA TYR A 5 -2.31 -2.08 -26.66
C TYR A 5 -1.16 -3.09 -26.41
N VAL A 6 -0.24 -3.26 -27.35
CA VAL A 6 0.91 -4.16 -27.19
C VAL A 6 1.86 -3.70 -26.07
N PHE A 7 2.05 -2.38 -25.88
CA PHE A 7 2.95 -1.83 -24.88
C PHE A 7 2.29 -1.58 -23.51
N PHE A 8 0.99 -1.29 -23.48
CA PHE A 8 0.25 -0.81 -22.31
C PHE A 8 -1.02 -1.61 -22.01
N GLY A 9 -1.43 -2.48 -22.89
CA GLY A 9 -2.61 -3.34 -22.70
C GLY A 9 -2.35 -4.42 -21.65
N ARG A 10 -3.38 -4.71 -20.84
CA ARG A 10 -3.33 -5.83 -19.89
C ARG A 10 -3.22 -7.15 -20.67
N ASN A 11 -2.20 -7.92 -20.37
CA ASN A 11 -2.08 -9.25 -20.94
C ASN A 11 -2.91 -10.24 -20.10
N TYR A 12 -4.19 -10.44 -20.45
CA TYR A 12 -5.10 -11.40 -19.79
C TYR A 12 -4.65 -12.86 -19.90
N ARG A 13 -3.70 -13.17 -20.77
CA ARG A 13 -3.03 -14.46 -20.75
C ARG A 13 -2.08 -14.42 -19.55
N LYS A 14 -2.40 -15.23 -18.52
CA LYS A 14 -1.58 -15.44 -17.33
C LYS A 14 -0.10 -15.42 -17.73
N ASN A 15 0.58 -14.34 -17.45
CA ASN A 15 2.00 -14.25 -17.62
C ASN A 15 2.62 -15.13 -16.54
N LYS A 16 2.71 -16.46 -16.81
CA LYS A 16 3.43 -17.45 -16.01
C LYS A 16 4.94 -17.16 -15.88
N PHE A 17 5.33 -15.92 -16.14
CA PHE A 17 6.72 -15.53 -16.02
C PHE A 17 7.23 -15.58 -14.58
N PHE A 18 6.32 -15.45 -13.61
CA PHE A 18 6.62 -15.52 -12.18
C PHE A 18 6.24 -16.88 -11.54
N ALA A 19 5.45 -17.67 -12.23
CA ALA A 19 5.19 -19.05 -11.84
C ALA A 19 6.34 -19.93 -12.37
N SER A 20 7.53 -19.83 -11.78
CA SER A 20 8.39 -20.98 -11.81
C SER A 20 7.62 -22.11 -11.12
N LYS A 21 7.48 -23.26 -11.76
CA LYS A 21 6.79 -24.44 -11.18
C LYS A 21 7.30 -24.76 -9.77
N ASP A 22 8.52 -24.33 -9.46
CA ASP A 22 9.17 -24.53 -8.17
C ASP A 22 8.59 -23.67 -7.05
N PHE A 23 8.07 -22.47 -7.34
CA PHE A 23 7.51 -21.59 -6.30
C PHE A 23 6.09 -21.98 -5.88
N THR A 24 5.25 -22.39 -6.82
CA THR A 24 3.89 -22.89 -6.51
C THR A 24 3.93 -24.22 -5.73
N ASN A 25 5.01 -24.99 -5.88
CA ASN A 25 5.27 -26.24 -5.15
C ASN A 25 6.30 -26.07 -4.02
N SER A 26 6.73 -24.84 -3.73
CA SER A 26 7.74 -24.59 -2.72
C SER A 26 7.22 -24.88 -1.31
N PRO A 27 8.02 -25.55 -0.46
CA PRO A 27 7.70 -25.72 0.97
C PRO A 27 7.56 -24.40 1.74
N ALA A 28 8.04 -23.27 1.17
CA ALA A 28 7.91 -21.95 1.77
C ALA A 28 6.48 -21.39 1.67
N LYS A 29 5.75 -21.73 0.61
CA LYS A 29 4.32 -21.47 0.51
C LYS A 29 3.58 -22.72 1.00
N LYS A 30 3.48 -22.90 2.33
CA LYS A 30 2.44 -23.81 2.84
C LYS A 30 1.13 -23.30 2.27
N PRO A 31 0.37 -24.12 1.51
CA PRO A 31 -0.96 -23.71 1.08
C PRO A 31 -1.73 -23.27 2.31
N LEU A 32 -2.41 -22.13 2.21
CA LEU A 32 -3.26 -21.67 3.29
C LEU A 32 -4.32 -22.77 3.54
N ASP A 33 -4.40 -23.25 4.77
CA ASP A 33 -5.46 -24.18 5.16
C ASP A 33 -6.78 -23.40 5.25
N TYR A 34 -7.50 -23.41 4.13
CA TYR A 34 -8.73 -22.67 3.98
C TYR A 34 -9.78 -23.05 5.05
N ASP A 35 -9.92 -24.34 5.36
CA ASP A 35 -10.90 -24.81 6.34
C ASP A 35 -10.53 -24.36 7.76
N SER A 36 -9.25 -24.32 8.08
CA SER A 36 -8.75 -23.74 9.32
C SER A 36 -9.07 -22.25 9.41
N GLU A 37 -8.83 -21.47 8.36
CA GLU A 37 -9.09 -20.03 8.34
C GLU A 37 -10.60 -19.73 8.42
N VAL A 38 -11.45 -20.50 7.75
CA VAL A 38 -12.91 -20.39 7.87
C VAL A 38 -13.37 -20.73 9.29
N SER A 39 -12.74 -21.69 9.94
CA SER A 39 -13.03 -22.03 11.34
C SER A 39 -12.63 -20.91 12.30
N LYS A 40 -11.46 -20.28 12.10
CA LYS A 40 -11.04 -19.08 12.84
C LYS A 40 -12.04 -17.93 12.63
N LEU A 41 -12.50 -17.71 11.38
CA LEU A 41 -13.47 -16.67 11.05
C LEU A 41 -14.79 -16.88 11.81
N LYS A 42 -15.31 -18.10 11.83
CA LYS A 42 -16.55 -18.44 12.57
C LYS A 42 -16.42 -18.23 14.09
N ALA A 43 -15.22 -18.44 14.64
CA ALA A 43 -14.93 -18.22 16.06
C ALA A 43 -14.57 -16.76 16.37
N SER A 44 -14.44 -15.91 15.35
CA SER A 44 -14.02 -14.52 15.51
C SER A 44 -15.11 -13.62 16.04
N THR A 45 -14.73 -12.46 16.58
CA THR A 45 -15.63 -11.37 16.95
C THR A 45 -15.86 -10.38 15.82
N ILE A 46 -15.37 -10.67 14.61
CA ILE A 46 -15.61 -9.84 13.43
C ILE A 46 -17.12 -9.77 13.16
N PRO A 47 -17.71 -8.58 12.99
CA PRO A 47 -19.13 -8.42 12.69
C PRO A 47 -19.55 -9.30 11.50
N TYR A 48 -20.71 -9.97 11.61
CA TYR A 48 -21.19 -10.93 10.61
C TYR A 48 -21.20 -10.34 9.20
N TYR A 49 -21.60 -9.09 9.05
CA TYR A 49 -21.64 -8.41 7.75
C TYR A 49 -20.25 -8.18 7.10
N LEU A 50 -19.17 -8.25 7.88
CA LEU A 50 -17.79 -8.18 7.37
C LEU A 50 -17.18 -9.56 7.10
N GLN A 51 -17.76 -10.63 7.64
CA GLN A 51 -17.18 -11.98 7.51
C GLN A 51 -17.09 -12.44 6.05
N GLN A 52 -18.02 -12.02 5.19
CA GLN A 52 -17.94 -12.31 3.75
C GLN A 52 -16.75 -11.61 3.09
N SER A 53 -16.43 -10.38 3.51
CA SER A 53 -15.25 -9.65 3.02
C SER A 53 -13.96 -10.34 3.44
N VAL A 54 -13.88 -10.80 4.70
CA VAL A 54 -12.74 -11.57 5.20
C VAL A 54 -12.58 -12.87 4.42
N GLN A 55 -13.67 -13.62 4.21
CA GLN A 55 -13.65 -14.88 3.46
C GLN A 55 -13.24 -14.68 1.99
N LEU A 56 -13.68 -13.60 1.36
CA LEU A 56 -13.26 -13.21 0.02
C LEU A 56 -11.73 -13.06 -0.05
N LEU A 57 -11.15 -12.33 0.92
CA LEU A 57 -9.71 -12.06 0.95
C LEU A 57 -8.86 -13.31 1.25
N ILE A 58 -9.37 -14.24 2.05
CA ILE A 58 -8.73 -15.56 2.23
C ILE A 58 -8.61 -16.26 0.86
N LYS A 59 -9.67 -16.24 0.04
CA LYS A 59 -9.69 -16.95 -1.25
C LYS A 59 -8.95 -16.21 -2.37
N SER A 60 -9.03 -14.89 -2.41
CA SER A 60 -8.49 -14.12 -3.54
C SER A 60 -7.03 -13.72 -3.39
N SER A 61 -6.51 -13.68 -2.15
CA SER A 61 -5.15 -13.22 -1.85
C SER A 61 -4.36 -14.18 -0.97
N ASP A 62 -4.89 -15.36 -0.63
CA ASP A 62 -4.31 -16.23 0.41
C ASP A 62 -4.04 -15.45 1.72
N ALA A 63 -4.86 -14.43 2.01
CA ALA A 63 -4.68 -13.57 3.17
C ALA A 63 -5.21 -14.26 4.43
N ALA A 64 -4.30 -14.88 5.21
CA ALA A 64 -4.64 -15.49 6.49
C ALA A 64 -5.25 -14.48 7.45
N ILE A 65 -6.06 -14.98 8.38
CA ILE A 65 -6.56 -14.18 9.51
C ILE A 65 -5.52 -14.23 10.62
N TYR A 66 -4.89 -13.09 10.86
CA TYR A 66 -3.97 -12.89 11.98
C TYR A 66 -4.72 -12.28 13.16
N GLN A 67 -4.34 -12.71 14.36
CA GLN A 67 -4.96 -12.29 15.62
C GLN A 67 -3.92 -11.56 16.48
N ASP A 68 -4.38 -11.00 17.58
CA ASP A 68 -3.53 -10.52 18.68
C ASP A 68 -2.37 -9.61 18.23
N THR A 69 -2.69 -8.62 17.37
CA THR A 69 -1.71 -7.68 16.85
C THR A 69 -1.89 -6.30 17.47
N GLY A 70 -0.81 -5.71 18.00
CA GLY A 70 -0.76 -4.31 18.42
C GLY A 70 -0.47 -3.38 17.23
N PHE A 71 -1.11 -2.21 17.20
CA PHE A 71 -0.97 -1.23 16.14
C PHE A 71 -0.62 0.14 16.67
N ASP A 72 0.40 0.77 16.07
CA ASP A 72 0.68 2.20 16.19
C ASP A 72 0.49 2.83 14.80
N VAL A 73 -0.27 3.93 14.72
CA VAL A 73 -0.52 4.66 13.48
C VAL A 73 0.28 5.96 13.54
N PHE A 74 1.15 6.17 12.57
CA PHE A 74 1.91 7.42 12.41
C PHE A 74 1.45 8.16 11.18
N THR A 75 1.32 9.49 11.30
CA THR A 75 0.89 10.39 10.22
C THR A 75 1.94 11.44 9.90
N SER A 76 3.00 11.53 10.72
CA SER A 76 4.16 12.40 10.56
C SER A 76 5.38 11.62 10.08
N GLY A 77 6.12 12.20 9.12
CA GLY A 77 7.37 11.60 8.66
C GLY A 77 8.44 11.56 9.75
N GLU A 78 8.53 12.62 10.59
CA GLU A 78 9.46 12.69 11.71
C GLU A 78 9.25 11.52 12.69
N GLU A 79 8.02 11.41 13.23
CA GLU A 79 7.68 10.34 14.19
C GLU A 79 7.86 8.95 13.58
N SER A 80 7.51 8.79 12.31
CA SER A 80 7.65 7.53 11.59
C SER A 80 9.10 7.08 11.50
N PHE A 81 10.01 7.97 11.05
CA PHE A 81 11.42 7.62 10.89
C PHE A 81 12.12 7.47 12.23
N ASP A 82 11.80 8.29 13.24
CA ASP A 82 12.35 8.13 14.60
C ASP A 82 12.01 6.74 15.13
N LYS A 83 10.76 6.29 14.98
CA LYS A 83 10.33 4.99 15.44
C LYS A 83 10.94 3.84 14.62
N ILE A 84 10.95 3.95 13.29
CA ILE A 84 11.56 2.96 12.39
C ILE A 84 13.04 2.80 12.72
N PHE A 85 13.79 3.88 12.87
CA PHE A 85 15.22 3.81 13.14
C PHE A 85 15.49 3.25 14.55
N SER A 86 14.69 3.63 15.55
CA SER A 86 14.77 3.06 16.88
C SER A 86 14.52 1.54 16.88
N ASP A 87 13.51 1.07 16.13
CA ASP A 87 13.21 -0.36 16.06
C ASP A 87 14.31 -1.13 15.29
N ILE A 88 14.85 -0.55 14.21
CA ILE A 88 16.01 -1.13 13.48
C ILE A 88 17.25 -1.20 14.37
N GLU A 89 17.52 -0.16 15.17
CA GLU A 89 18.64 -0.12 16.11
C GLU A 89 18.58 -1.30 17.10
N ASN A 90 17.39 -1.66 17.53
CA ASN A 90 17.16 -2.73 18.51
C ASN A 90 17.11 -4.15 17.89
N ALA A 91 17.19 -4.28 16.56
CA ALA A 91 17.17 -5.56 15.86
C ALA A 91 18.29 -6.50 16.32
N LYS A 92 17.99 -7.79 16.46
CA LYS A 92 18.93 -8.81 16.93
C LYS A 92 19.20 -9.93 15.92
N GLU A 93 18.22 -10.29 15.10
CA GLU A 93 18.27 -11.45 14.20
C GLU A 93 18.29 -11.05 12.74
N HIS A 94 17.29 -10.27 12.30
CA HIS A 94 17.18 -9.87 10.91
C HIS A 94 16.40 -8.58 10.68
N ILE A 95 16.71 -7.91 9.57
CA ILE A 95 16.01 -6.75 9.07
C ILE A 95 15.70 -6.99 7.59
N HIS A 96 14.43 -6.95 7.23
CA HIS A 96 13.93 -7.04 5.87
C HIS A 96 13.26 -5.74 5.48
N ILE A 97 13.70 -5.15 4.37
CA ILE A 97 13.24 -3.83 3.90
C ILE A 97 12.88 -3.94 2.42
N GLU A 98 11.68 -3.48 2.07
CA GLU A 98 11.21 -3.39 0.70
C GLU A 98 10.53 -2.05 0.47
N PHE A 99 11.04 -1.27 -0.51
CA PHE A 99 10.50 0.04 -0.82
C PHE A 99 10.49 0.33 -2.32
N PHE A 100 9.45 1.08 -2.74
CA PHE A 100 9.42 1.63 -4.09
C PHE A 100 10.51 2.68 -4.29
N ILE A 101 10.65 3.64 -3.35
CA ILE A 101 11.67 4.69 -3.41
C ILE A 101 12.58 4.59 -2.19
N ILE A 102 13.90 4.53 -2.46
CA ILE A 102 14.96 4.82 -1.51
C ILE A 102 15.81 5.90 -2.18
N GLU A 103 15.94 7.08 -1.57
CA GLU A 103 16.76 8.17 -2.10
C GLU A 103 18.12 8.22 -1.39
N ASP A 104 19.15 8.69 -2.12
CA ASP A 104 20.49 8.95 -1.58
C ASP A 104 20.54 10.36 -0.98
N ASP A 105 19.67 10.61 0.00
CA ASP A 105 19.50 11.86 0.73
C ASP A 105 19.82 11.68 2.23
N ASN A 106 19.44 12.63 3.10
CA ASN A 106 19.81 12.53 4.52
C ASN A 106 19.17 11.31 5.19
N ILE A 107 17.87 11.06 4.97
CA ILE A 107 17.14 9.92 5.54
C ILE A 107 17.67 8.60 4.97
N GLY A 108 17.83 8.53 3.65
CA GLY A 108 18.43 7.34 3.02
C GLY A 108 19.84 7.05 3.54
N ASN A 109 20.67 8.08 3.74
CA ASN A 109 22.00 7.92 4.30
C ASN A 109 22.01 7.57 5.80
N GLN A 110 21.03 8.03 6.57
CA GLN A 110 20.84 7.57 7.96
C GLN A 110 20.49 6.08 7.99
N LEU A 111 19.51 5.66 7.17
CA LEU A 111 19.17 4.25 7.02
C LEU A 111 20.40 3.43 6.60
N ARG A 112 21.14 3.86 5.59
CA ARG A 112 22.34 3.16 5.12
C ARG A 112 23.34 2.91 6.23
N ARG A 113 23.70 3.94 7.01
CA ARG A 113 24.63 3.82 8.13
C ARG A 113 24.14 2.84 9.19
N LEU A 114 22.85 2.90 9.50
CA LEU A 114 22.22 2.02 10.47
C LEU A 114 22.25 0.56 10.02
N LEU A 115 21.88 0.29 8.75
CA LEU A 115 21.90 -1.06 8.19
C LEU A 115 23.32 -1.65 8.13
N ILE A 116 24.33 -0.85 7.79
CA ILE A 116 25.74 -1.27 7.84
C ILE A 116 26.13 -1.67 9.23
N ARG A 117 25.86 -0.82 10.24
CA ARG A 117 26.16 -1.14 11.64
C ARG A 117 25.50 -2.44 12.09
N LYS A 118 24.22 -2.63 11.77
CA LYS A 118 23.50 -3.86 12.12
C LYS A 118 24.09 -5.09 11.41
N ALA A 119 24.52 -4.97 10.16
CA ALA A 119 25.20 -6.05 9.44
C ALA A 119 26.55 -6.41 10.10
N GLN A 120 27.32 -5.42 10.56
CA GLN A 120 28.56 -5.61 11.33
C GLN A 120 28.30 -6.29 12.69
N GLU A 121 27.12 -6.04 13.30
CA GLU A 121 26.63 -6.75 14.48
C GLU A 121 26.10 -8.18 14.18
N ARG A 122 26.27 -8.67 12.93
CA ARG A 122 25.83 -9.97 12.42
C ARG A 122 24.31 -10.13 12.27
N VAL A 123 23.53 -9.05 12.33
CA VAL A 123 22.12 -9.06 11.97
C VAL A 123 22.00 -9.30 10.45
N LYS A 124 21.08 -10.17 10.02
CA LYS A 124 20.86 -10.48 8.61
C LYS A 124 20.02 -9.39 7.95
N VAL A 125 20.65 -8.53 7.15
CA VAL A 125 19.98 -7.39 6.48
C VAL A 125 19.72 -7.71 5.03
N ARG A 126 18.45 -7.59 4.58
CA ARG A 126 18.00 -7.76 3.21
C ARG A 126 17.18 -6.57 2.76
N VAL A 127 17.50 -6.03 1.59
CA VAL A 127 16.84 -4.84 1.03
C VAL A 127 16.38 -5.12 -0.39
N ILE A 128 15.11 -4.87 -0.68
CA ILE A 128 14.53 -4.83 -2.02
C ILE A 128 14.16 -3.39 -2.34
N TYR A 129 14.49 -2.92 -3.54
CA TYR A 129 14.04 -1.62 -4.04
C TYR A 129 13.51 -1.76 -5.47
N ASP A 130 12.52 -0.95 -5.85
CA ASP A 130 12.07 -0.91 -7.25
C ASP A 130 13.12 -0.24 -8.13
N TYR A 131 13.45 -0.87 -9.27
CA TYR A 131 14.51 -0.38 -10.16
C TYR A 131 14.26 1.03 -10.70
N LEU A 132 13.01 1.34 -11.10
CA LEU A 132 12.66 2.67 -11.62
C LEU A 132 12.29 3.65 -10.50
N GLY A 133 11.62 3.19 -9.45
CA GLY A 133 11.26 4.05 -8.31
C GLY A 133 12.48 4.60 -7.59
N ALA A 134 13.53 3.79 -7.46
CA ALA A 134 14.78 4.17 -6.83
C ALA A 134 15.92 4.46 -7.84
N PHE A 135 15.60 4.97 -9.04
CA PHE A 135 16.61 5.24 -10.09
C PHE A 135 17.68 6.25 -9.68
N ARG A 136 17.39 7.09 -8.67
CA ARG A 136 18.34 8.07 -8.10
C ARG A 136 19.26 7.48 -7.04
N LEU A 137 19.06 6.24 -6.64
CA LEU A 137 19.92 5.56 -5.68
C LEU A 137 21.28 5.28 -6.31
N SER A 138 22.33 5.93 -5.82
CA SER A 138 23.66 5.88 -6.42
C SER A 138 24.28 4.48 -6.36
N GLU A 139 25.17 4.17 -7.30
CA GLU A 139 25.92 2.90 -7.27
C GLU A 139 26.84 2.84 -6.04
N SER A 140 27.41 3.98 -5.62
CA SER A 140 28.22 4.05 -4.40
C SER A 140 27.42 3.71 -3.14
N TYR A 141 26.16 4.16 -3.03
CA TYR A 141 25.25 3.78 -1.96
C TYR A 141 25.05 2.25 -1.92
N LYS A 142 24.69 1.66 -3.03
CA LYS A 142 24.45 0.21 -3.16
C LYS A 142 25.71 -0.61 -2.88
N GLN A 143 26.84 -0.18 -3.40
CA GLN A 143 28.12 -0.87 -3.20
C GLN A 143 28.59 -0.79 -1.76
N SER A 144 28.39 0.34 -1.08
CA SER A 144 28.72 0.47 0.35
C SER A 144 27.94 -0.50 1.23
N LEU A 145 26.67 -0.73 0.94
CA LEU A 145 25.85 -1.74 1.63
C LEU A 145 26.37 -3.17 1.36
N LYS A 146 26.64 -3.50 0.10
CA LYS A 146 27.14 -4.84 -0.29
C LYS A 146 28.48 -5.18 0.34
N ASN A 147 29.40 -4.22 0.39
CA ASN A 147 30.74 -4.42 0.95
C ASN A 147 30.69 -4.75 2.45
N GLU A 148 29.68 -4.30 3.15
CA GLU A 148 29.47 -4.52 4.58
C GLU A 148 28.50 -5.68 4.89
N GLY A 149 28.19 -6.52 3.86
CA GLY A 149 27.41 -7.73 4.04
C GLY A 149 25.89 -7.56 4.05
N VAL A 150 25.39 -6.39 3.64
CA VAL A 150 23.95 -6.18 3.38
C VAL A 150 23.59 -6.74 2.02
N PHE A 151 22.57 -7.59 1.96
CA PHE A 151 22.03 -8.10 0.72
C PHE A 151 21.04 -7.08 0.14
N ILE A 152 21.34 -6.55 -1.05
CA ILE A 152 20.47 -5.56 -1.70
C ILE A 152 20.23 -5.93 -3.15
N HIS A 153 18.95 -5.99 -3.56
CA HIS A 153 18.52 -6.34 -4.90
C HIS A 153 17.47 -5.37 -5.45
N SER A 154 17.53 -5.15 -6.77
CA SER A 154 16.47 -4.40 -7.46
C SER A 154 15.35 -5.33 -7.90
N PHE A 155 14.12 -4.88 -7.72
CA PHE A 155 12.94 -5.53 -8.24
C PHE A 155 12.70 -5.06 -9.69
N LEU A 156 12.42 -5.99 -10.61
CA LEU A 156 12.20 -5.74 -12.04
C LEU A 156 13.27 -4.84 -12.69
N PRO A 157 14.56 -5.22 -12.67
CA PRO A 157 15.61 -4.45 -13.33
C PRO A 157 15.31 -4.35 -14.83
N PHE A 158 15.55 -3.16 -15.41
CA PHE A 158 15.39 -2.97 -16.84
C PHE A 158 16.47 -3.72 -17.62
N GLY A 159 16.05 -4.50 -18.62
CA GLY A 159 17.00 -5.24 -19.44
C GLY A 159 16.31 -6.10 -20.53
N PRO A 160 17.09 -6.62 -21.50
CA PRO A 160 16.56 -7.39 -22.64
C PRO A 160 15.74 -8.62 -22.23
N LYS A 161 16.02 -9.20 -21.05
CA LYS A 161 15.35 -10.40 -20.54
C LYS A 161 13.92 -10.12 -20.05
N ILE A 162 13.59 -8.88 -19.67
CA ILE A 162 12.29 -8.55 -19.07
C ILE A 162 11.32 -7.98 -20.11
N GLY A 163 11.82 -7.44 -21.22
CA GLY A 163 11.02 -6.89 -22.32
C GLY A 163 10.36 -5.54 -21.99
N PHE A 164 10.11 -4.74 -23.03
CA PHE A 164 9.50 -3.41 -22.91
C PHE A 164 8.06 -3.41 -22.37
N SER A 165 7.30 -4.51 -22.58
CA SER A 165 5.91 -4.63 -22.13
C SER A 165 5.73 -4.66 -20.61
N LYS A 166 6.82 -4.87 -19.83
CA LYS A 166 6.79 -4.93 -18.37
C LYS A 166 7.29 -3.66 -17.68
N ILE A 167 7.62 -2.65 -18.44
CA ILE A 167 8.07 -1.34 -17.91
C ILE A 167 7.00 -0.71 -17.00
N ASN A 168 5.73 -1.03 -17.25
CA ASN A 168 4.60 -0.49 -16.50
C ASN A 168 4.38 -1.15 -15.14
N TYR A 169 4.89 -2.37 -14.94
CA TYR A 169 4.75 -3.09 -13.66
C TYR A 169 5.80 -2.59 -12.67
N ARG A 170 5.37 -2.11 -11.50
CA ARG A 170 6.28 -1.57 -10.47
C ARG A 170 6.03 -2.24 -9.14
N ASN A 171 7.08 -2.43 -8.37
CA ASN A 171 6.94 -2.83 -6.98
C ASN A 171 6.71 -1.57 -6.13
N HIS A 172 5.44 -1.35 -5.77
CA HIS A 172 5.04 -0.19 -4.99
C HIS A 172 4.83 -0.51 -3.50
N ARG A 173 5.15 -1.74 -3.07
CA ARG A 173 5.09 -2.15 -1.67
C ARG A 173 6.06 -1.35 -0.82
N LYS A 174 5.70 -1.15 0.44
CA LYS A 174 6.56 -0.58 1.48
C LYS A 174 6.42 -1.49 2.69
N ILE A 175 7.46 -2.26 2.93
CA ILE A 175 7.49 -3.28 3.99
C ILE A 175 8.79 -3.13 4.77
N ILE A 176 8.68 -3.13 6.09
CA ILE A 176 9.81 -3.39 6.99
C ILE A 176 9.40 -4.53 7.90
N VAL A 177 10.27 -5.51 8.07
CA VAL A 177 10.13 -6.56 9.10
C VAL A 177 11.41 -6.65 9.89
N ILE A 178 11.29 -6.57 11.20
CA ILE A 178 12.41 -6.63 12.15
C ILE A 178 12.19 -7.83 13.07
N ASP A 179 13.13 -8.76 13.05
CA ASP A 179 13.17 -9.98 13.87
C ASP A 179 11.90 -10.86 13.77
N GLY A 180 11.06 -10.66 12.73
CA GLY A 180 9.75 -11.30 12.62
C GLY A 180 8.73 -10.88 13.67
N LYS A 181 9.03 -9.85 14.46
CA LYS A 181 8.25 -9.37 15.61
C LYS A 181 7.60 -8.01 15.37
N ILE A 182 8.28 -7.14 14.63
CA ILE A 182 7.83 -5.79 14.31
C ILE A 182 7.69 -5.69 12.81
N GLY A 183 6.57 -5.16 12.35
CA GLY A 183 6.29 -4.93 10.94
C GLY A 183 5.82 -3.50 10.68
N TYR A 184 6.11 -2.97 9.47
CA TYR A 184 5.60 -1.69 9.01
C TYR A 184 5.06 -1.82 7.59
N THR A 185 3.94 -1.15 7.33
CA THR A 185 3.43 -0.91 5.96
C THR A 185 2.66 0.40 5.89
N GLY A 186 2.57 0.99 4.71
CA GLY A 186 1.90 2.27 4.51
C GLY A 186 2.33 2.99 3.23
N GLY A 187 2.17 4.31 3.19
CA GLY A 187 2.46 5.11 2.01
C GLY A 187 3.87 5.72 1.99
N ILE A 188 4.53 5.87 3.14
CA ILE A 188 5.85 6.52 3.30
C ILE A 188 6.95 5.77 2.52
N ASN A 189 7.78 6.50 1.78
CA ASN A 189 9.03 5.99 1.19
C ASN A 189 10.25 6.54 1.96
N ILE A 190 11.43 6.03 1.67
CA ILE A 190 12.69 6.48 2.30
C ILE A 190 13.22 7.70 1.57
N ALA A 191 12.81 8.90 2.01
CA ALA A 191 13.21 10.16 1.40
C ALA A 191 13.00 11.37 2.32
N ASP A 192 13.86 12.38 2.23
CA ASP A 192 13.82 13.64 3.00
C ASP A 192 12.51 14.42 2.85
N ARG A 193 11.76 14.20 1.75
CA ARG A 193 10.53 14.94 1.47
C ARG A 193 9.43 14.73 2.50
N TYR A 194 9.46 13.62 3.22
CA TYR A 194 8.49 13.31 4.30
C TYR A 194 8.78 14.09 5.60
N ILE A 195 10.00 14.64 5.74
CA ILE A 195 10.42 15.44 6.89
C ILE A 195 10.54 16.91 6.52
N LYS A 196 11.40 17.19 5.54
CA LYS A 196 11.72 18.56 5.12
C LYS A 196 10.76 19.14 4.11
N GLY A 197 9.99 18.27 3.45
CA GLY A 197 9.16 18.66 2.33
C GLY A 197 9.97 18.90 1.04
N ASN A 198 9.27 19.39 0.04
CA ASN A 198 9.78 19.84 -1.25
C ASN A 198 8.93 21.02 -1.75
N ARG A 199 8.98 21.33 -3.06
CA ARG A 199 8.18 22.41 -3.67
C ARG A 199 6.65 22.29 -3.44
N LEU A 200 6.16 21.12 -3.02
CA LEU A 200 4.74 20.86 -2.74
C LEU A 200 4.39 21.01 -1.26
N GLY A 201 5.36 21.22 -0.38
CA GLY A 201 5.25 21.19 1.06
C GLY A 201 5.84 19.92 1.65
N LYS A 202 5.61 19.67 2.94
CA LYS A 202 5.88 18.39 3.58
C LYS A 202 4.94 17.32 3.03
N TRP A 203 5.41 16.07 3.05
CA TRP A 203 4.58 14.96 2.61
C TRP A 203 3.89 14.33 3.81
N ARG A 204 2.60 14.63 3.96
CA ARG A 204 1.72 14.00 4.95
C ARG A 204 1.33 12.61 4.44
N ASP A 205 1.80 11.57 5.09
CA ASP A 205 1.49 10.19 4.73
C ASP A 205 1.12 9.38 5.98
N THR A 206 0.62 8.16 5.79
CA THR A 206 0.26 7.27 6.90
C THR A 206 1.06 5.97 6.79
N ILE A 207 1.63 5.55 7.91
CA ILE A 207 2.26 4.24 8.08
C ILE A 207 1.71 3.59 9.34
N VAL A 208 1.49 2.29 9.28
CA VAL A 208 1.12 1.49 10.44
C VAL A 208 2.30 0.63 10.84
N ARG A 209 2.66 0.69 12.13
CA ARG A 209 3.56 -0.23 12.80
C ARG A 209 2.72 -1.31 13.48
N MET A 210 3.14 -2.54 13.37
CA MET A 210 2.45 -3.68 13.98
C MET A 210 3.41 -4.56 14.76
N GLU A 211 2.94 -5.11 15.86
CA GLU A 211 3.60 -6.13 16.66
C GLU A 211 2.63 -7.29 16.87
N GLY A 212 3.08 -8.52 16.70
CA GLY A 212 2.24 -9.70 16.87
C GLY A 212 2.08 -10.52 15.59
N GLU A 213 0.98 -11.27 15.48
CA GLU A 213 0.83 -12.31 14.46
C GLU A 213 0.79 -11.75 13.03
N ALA A 214 0.22 -10.56 12.80
CA ALA A 214 0.11 -9.96 11.46
C ALA A 214 1.47 -9.66 10.81
N VAL A 215 2.55 -9.54 11.59
CA VAL A 215 3.92 -9.38 11.07
C VAL A 215 4.32 -10.56 10.19
N HIS A 216 3.82 -11.77 10.49
CA HIS A 216 4.07 -12.95 9.66
C HIS A 216 3.52 -12.81 8.24
N GLY A 217 2.42 -12.05 8.06
CA GLY A 217 1.88 -11.76 6.73
C GLY A 217 2.83 -10.90 5.91
N LEU A 218 3.39 -9.85 6.50
CA LEU A 218 4.41 -9.01 5.84
C LEU A 218 5.70 -9.80 5.57
N GLN A 219 6.10 -10.66 6.54
CA GLN A 219 7.28 -11.51 6.39
C GLN A 219 7.13 -12.50 5.23
N ASN A 220 5.97 -13.16 5.11
CA ASN A 220 5.66 -14.06 4.00
C ASN A 220 5.75 -13.33 2.66
N LEU A 221 5.19 -12.14 2.56
CA LEU A 221 5.19 -11.35 1.33
C LEU A 221 6.61 -10.92 0.96
N PHE A 222 7.37 -10.38 1.93
CA PHE A 222 8.78 -10.04 1.71
C PHE A 222 9.61 -11.23 1.22
N LEU A 223 9.48 -12.40 1.86
CA LEU A 223 10.27 -13.58 1.48
C LEU A 223 9.86 -14.15 0.12
N THR A 224 8.61 -13.97 -0.27
CA THR A 224 8.13 -14.26 -1.63
C THR A 224 8.84 -13.37 -2.66
N ASP A 225 8.86 -12.06 -2.41
CA ASP A 225 9.52 -11.09 -3.27
C ASP A 225 11.05 -11.25 -3.25
N TRP A 226 11.61 -11.65 -2.09
CA TRP A 226 13.03 -11.99 -1.98
C TRP A 226 13.41 -13.18 -2.86
N TYR A 227 12.62 -14.26 -2.83
CA TYR A 227 12.83 -15.39 -3.72
C TYR A 227 12.80 -14.99 -5.19
N PHE A 228 11.89 -14.07 -5.55
CA PHE A 228 11.79 -13.55 -6.90
C PHE A 228 13.08 -12.84 -7.37
N VAL A 229 13.75 -12.08 -6.51
CA VAL A 229 14.93 -11.28 -6.88
C VAL A 229 16.27 -11.99 -6.68
N ASP A 230 16.37 -12.95 -5.75
CA ASP A 230 17.62 -13.67 -5.38
C ASP A 230 17.63 -15.15 -5.77
N ASN A 231 16.48 -15.73 -6.12
CA ASN A 231 16.27 -17.18 -6.39
C ASN A 231 16.67 -18.08 -5.21
N LYS A 232 16.78 -17.54 -4.00
CA LYS A 232 17.07 -18.31 -2.79
C LYS A 232 15.84 -18.40 -1.92
N LEU A 233 15.39 -19.65 -1.74
CA LEU A 233 14.30 -19.94 -0.83
C LEU A 233 14.77 -19.85 0.62
N ILE A 234 14.03 -19.05 1.42
CA ILE A 234 14.29 -18.85 2.84
C ILE A 234 13.09 -19.41 3.61
N THR A 235 13.32 -20.42 4.45
CA THR A 235 12.26 -21.16 5.17
C THR A 235 12.56 -21.36 6.65
N GLU A 236 13.65 -20.77 7.17
CA GLU A 236 14.08 -21.04 8.53
C GLU A 236 13.04 -20.50 9.55
N PRO A 237 12.71 -21.33 10.58
CA PRO A 237 11.69 -20.97 11.58
C PRO A 237 11.98 -19.68 12.35
N LYS A 238 13.25 -19.25 12.44
CA LYS A 238 13.63 -18.01 13.13
C LYS A 238 12.99 -16.74 12.56
N TYR A 239 12.55 -16.78 11.28
CA TYR A 239 11.85 -15.66 10.66
C TYR A 239 10.38 -15.55 11.09
N TYR A 240 9.88 -16.56 11.81
CA TYR A 240 8.51 -16.66 12.31
C TYR A 240 8.51 -17.00 13.80
N PRO A 241 9.04 -16.12 14.67
CA PRO A 241 9.03 -16.34 16.11
C PRO A 241 7.59 -16.43 16.62
N ALA A 242 7.40 -17.08 17.78
CA ALA A 242 6.10 -17.09 18.42
C ALA A 242 5.62 -15.64 18.66
N PRO A 243 4.43 -15.26 18.21
CA PRO A 243 3.94 -13.89 18.37
C PRO A 243 3.64 -13.58 19.83
N GLN A 244 3.76 -12.32 20.21
CA GLN A 244 3.22 -11.82 21.47
C GLN A 244 1.74 -11.47 21.28
N HIS A 245 0.97 -11.52 22.38
CA HIS A 245 -0.45 -11.21 22.36
C HIS A 245 -0.67 -9.74 22.77
N PHE A 246 -1.29 -8.96 21.89
CA PHE A 246 -1.55 -7.54 22.11
C PHE A 246 -3.04 -7.19 22.19
N GLY A 247 -3.93 -8.16 22.06
CA GLY A 247 -5.37 -7.93 22.16
C GLY A 247 -6.22 -8.90 21.35
N LYS A 248 -7.53 -8.64 21.30
CA LYS A 248 -8.49 -9.46 20.55
C LYS A 248 -8.92 -8.72 19.29
N ASN A 249 -8.03 -8.61 18.34
CA ASN A 249 -8.30 -8.02 17.03
C ASN A 249 -7.97 -8.99 15.92
N TYR A 250 -8.34 -8.64 14.71
CA TYR A 250 -8.10 -9.45 13.52
C TYR A 250 -7.53 -8.57 12.41
N THR A 251 -6.64 -9.14 11.60
CA THR A 251 -5.98 -8.45 10.52
C THR A 251 -5.73 -9.39 9.36
N GLN A 252 -5.84 -8.89 8.15
CA GLN A 252 -5.40 -9.57 6.94
C GLN A 252 -4.38 -8.69 6.21
N ILE A 253 -3.25 -9.29 5.82
CA ILE A 253 -2.28 -8.64 4.95
C ILE A 253 -2.64 -9.06 3.52
N VAL A 254 -3.20 -8.11 2.77
CA VAL A 254 -3.73 -8.33 1.43
C VAL A 254 -2.77 -7.76 0.41
N HIS A 255 -2.43 -8.54 -0.60
CA HIS A 255 -1.57 -8.10 -1.68
C HIS A 255 -2.25 -8.25 -3.04
N SER A 256 -1.84 -7.41 -3.97
CA SER A 256 -2.19 -7.49 -5.38
C SER A 256 -0.94 -7.31 -6.22
N GLY A 257 -0.97 -7.85 -7.43
CA GLY A 257 0.11 -7.70 -8.40
C GLY A 257 -0.32 -8.15 -9.79
N PRO A 258 0.46 -7.83 -10.83
CA PRO A 258 0.17 -8.27 -12.20
C PRO A 258 0.29 -9.79 -12.39
N ASP A 259 0.81 -10.50 -11.42
CA ASP A 259 0.98 -11.96 -11.35
C ASP A 259 -0.12 -12.67 -10.55
N THR A 260 -0.97 -11.91 -9.84
CA THR A 260 -2.11 -12.49 -9.10
C THR A 260 -3.30 -12.75 -10.02
N ASP A 261 -4.10 -13.77 -9.68
CA ASP A 261 -5.30 -14.13 -10.44
C ASP A 261 -6.42 -13.08 -10.28
N TRP A 262 -6.40 -12.35 -9.18
CA TRP A 262 -7.45 -11.42 -8.76
C TRP A 262 -6.87 -10.07 -8.35
N GLU A 263 -7.65 -8.99 -8.57
CA GLU A 263 -7.36 -7.66 -8.00
C GLU A 263 -7.82 -7.61 -6.53
N SER A 264 -7.15 -8.37 -5.68
CA SER A 264 -7.64 -8.70 -4.33
C SER A 264 -7.84 -7.47 -3.45
N ILE A 265 -6.95 -6.45 -3.54
CA ILE A 265 -7.13 -5.19 -2.81
C ILE A 265 -8.39 -4.47 -3.28
N LEU A 266 -8.63 -4.36 -4.59
CA LEU A 266 -9.86 -3.76 -5.14
C LEU A 266 -11.10 -4.54 -4.72
N GLN A 267 -11.06 -5.87 -4.84
CA GLN A 267 -12.19 -6.73 -4.44
C GLN A 267 -12.51 -6.60 -2.95
N GLY A 268 -11.47 -6.55 -2.10
CA GLY A 268 -11.62 -6.30 -0.68
C GLY A 268 -12.26 -4.94 -0.39
N LEU A 269 -11.80 -3.88 -1.07
CA LEU A 269 -12.38 -2.54 -0.95
C LEU A 269 -13.85 -2.53 -1.38
N LEU A 270 -14.18 -3.13 -2.53
CA LEU A 270 -15.57 -3.23 -3.01
C LEU A 270 -16.46 -3.94 -2.00
N SER A 271 -15.96 -5.00 -1.39
CA SER A 271 -16.72 -5.77 -0.41
C SER A 271 -16.97 -4.99 0.89
N VAL A 272 -15.94 -4.31 1.46
CA VAL A 272 -16.13 -3.55 2.70
C VAL A 272 -16.93 -2.26 2.46
N VAL A 273 -16.74 -1.58 1.33
CA VAL A 273 -17.52 -0.40 0.92
C VAL A 273 -19.00 -0.76 0.74
N GLY A 274 -19.28 -1.89 0.08
CA GLY A 274 -20.65 -2.38 -0.12
C GLY A 274 -21.37 -2.77 1.17
N ASN A 275 -20.64 -3.04 2.24
CA ASN A 275 -21.17 -3.38 3.56
C ASN A 275 -21.23 -2.19 4.54
N ALA A 276 -20.70 -1.01 4.16
CA ALA A 276 -20.66 0.17 5.01
C ALA A 276 -22.06 0.66 5.39
N LYS A 277 -22.23 1.15 6.62
CA LYS A 277 -23.52 1.56 7.19
C LYS A 277 -23.57 2.99 7.67
N LYS A 278 -22.42 3.56 8.06
CA LYS A 278 -22.34 4.90 8.68
C LYS A 278 -21.45 5.85 7.92
N ASN A 279 -20.18 5.48 7.75
CA ASN A 279 -19.19 6.36 7.14
C ASN A 279 -18.12 5.60 6.37
N ILE A 280 -17.56 6.24 5.35
CA ILE A 280 -16.38 5.83 4.60
C ILE A 280 -15.50 7.07 4.43
N TYR A 281 -14.33 7.08 5.05
CA TYR A 281 -13.39 8.19 4.95
C TYR A 281 -12.10 7.74 4.30
N ILE A 282 -11.71 8.41 3.22
CA ILE A 282 -10.62 8.01 2.33
C ILE A 282 -9.58 9.11 2.23
N HIS A 283 -8.32 8.78 2.56
CA HIS A 283 -7.16 9.56 2.14
C HIS A 283 -6.53 8.92 0.91
N THR A 284 -6.31 9.68 -0.15
CA THR A 284 -5.57 9.21 -1.31
C THR A 284 -4.91 10.37 -2.06
N PRO A 285 -3.67 10.22 -2.58
CA PRO A 285 -3.05 11.29 -3.39
C PRO A 285 -3.68 11.40 -4.78
N TYR A 286 -4.25 10.32 -5.29
CA TYR A 286 -4.88 10.24 -6.62
C TYR A 286 -6.25 9.59 -6.50
N PHE A 287 -7.23 10.14 -7.22
CA PHE A 287 -8.58 9.60 -7.28
C PHE A 287 -8.95 9.30 -8.73
N LEU A 288 -8.51 8.15 -9.20
CA LEU A 288 -8.71 7.63 -10.56
C LEU A 288 -9.38 6.24 -10.47
N PRO A 289 -10.50 6.13 -9.73
CA PRO A 289 -11.07 4.84 -9.40
C PRO A 289 -11.53 4.09 -10.65
N PRO A 290 -11.37 2.76 -10.69
CA PRO A 290 -12.06 1.94 -11.67
C PRO A 290 -13.58 2.08 -11.51
N GLU A 291 -14.32 1.83 -12.58
CA GLU A 291 -15.77 2.05 -12.62
C GLU A 291 -16.51 1.28 -11.50
N SER A 292 -16.05 0.08 -11.17
CA SER A 292 -16.63 -0.73 -10.09
C SER A 292 -16.56 -0.01 -8.73
N LEU A 293 -15.41 0.60 -8.38
CA LEU A 293 -15.26 1.33 -7.12
C LEU A 293 -16.02 2.66 -7.14
N MET A 294 -16.03 3.34 -8.28
CA MET A 294 -16.85 4.54 -8.48
C MET A 294 -18.32 4.26 -8.15
N ILE A 295 -18.89 3.20 -8.74
CA ILE A 295 -20.29 2.80 -8.53
C ILE A 295 -20.51 2.41 -7.06
N ALA A 296 -19.60 1.65 -6.44
CA ALA A 296 -19.74 1.25 -5.05
C ALA A 296 -19.80 2.44 -4.08
N LEU A 297 -18.93 3.44 -4.27
CA LEU A 297 -18.93 4.67 -3.46
C LEU A 297 -20.19 5.52 -3.69
N GLN A 298 -20.68 5.59 -4.95
CA GLN A 298 -21.94 6.26 -5.27
C GLN A 298 -23.12 5.54 -4.59
N MET A 299 -23.20 4.23 -4.67
CA MET A 299 -24.24 3.44 -4.01
C MET A 299 -24.24 3.64 -2.50
N ALA A 300 -23.07 3.63 -1.85
CA ALA A 300 -22.94 3.89 -0.44
C ALA A 300 -23.49 5.28 -0.07
N ALA A 301 -23.07 6.33 -0.77
CA ALA A 301 -23.52 7.69 -0.52
C ALA A 301 -25.04 7.88 -0.77
N LEU A 302 -25.57 7.34 -1.87
CA LEU A 302 -27.01 7.36 -2.18
C LEU A 302 -27.85 6.57 -1.16
N SER A 303 -27.24 5.60 -0.48
CA SER A 303 -27.88 4.84 0.61
C SER A 303 -27.79 5.52 1.97
N GLY A 304 -27.23 6.73 2.04
CA GLY A 304 -27.14 7.55 3.27
C GLY A 304 -25.84 7.36 4.06
N VAL A 305 -24.83 6.66 3.55
CA VAL A 305 -23.52 6.57 4.17
C VAL A 305 -22.76 7.89 3.95
N ASP A 306 -22.13 8.44 5.01
CA ASP A 306 -21.27 9.62 4.91
C ASP A 306 -19.94 9.27 4.26
N VAL A 307 -19.81 9.53 2.96
CA VAL A 307 -18.61 9.24 2.18
C VAL A 307 -17.80 10.51 1.96
N ARG A 308 -16.56 10.51 2.47
CA ARG A 308 -15.65 11.68 2.35
C ARG A 308 -14.30 11.24 1.79
N VAL A 309 -13.75 12.07 0.90
CA VAL A 309 -12.44 11.84 0.28
C VAL A 309 -11.59 13.08 0.45
N ILE A 310 -10.39 12.93 1.03
CA ILE A 310 -9.37 13.99 1.08
C ILE A 310 -8.30 13.70 0.05
N LEU A 311 -7.99 14.72 -0.75
CA LEU A 311 -6.99 14.73 -1.83
C LEU A 311 -6.06 15.93 -1.64
N PRO A 312 -4.81 15.90 -2.12
CA PRO A 312 -3.97 17.09 -2.10
C PRO A 312 -4.49 18.17 -3.04
N LEU A 313 -4.44 19.44 -2.62
CA LEU A 313 -4.74 20.58 -3.49
C LEU A 313 -3.75 20.70 -4.65
N LYS A 314 -2.46 20.48 -4.37
CA LYS A 314 -1.39 20.47 -5.36
C LYS A 314 -1.00 19.01 -5.65
N SER A 315 -0.78 18.66 -6.89
CA SER A 315 -0.33 17.32 -7.27
C SER A 315 1.13 17.37 -7.73
N ASP A 316 1.84 16.29 -7.51
CA ASP A 316 3.19 16.05 -8.06
C ASP A 316 3.15 15.76 -9.56
N THR A 317 1.98 15.34 -10.09
CA THR A 317 1.74 15.00 -11.49
C THR A 317 0.52 15.76 -12.04
N LEU A 318 0.75 16.71 -12.95
CA LEU A 318 -0.31 17.54 -13.53
C LEU A 318 -1.37 16.71 -14.28
N ILE A 319 -0.96 15.65 -14.97
CA ILE A 319 -1.88 14.78 -15.72
C ILE A 319 -2.78 14.01 -14.76
N ALA A 320 -2.23 13.43 -13.69
CA ALA A 320 -3.02 12.71 -12.69
C ALA A 320 -4.02 13.63 -11.97
N SER A 321 -3.61 14.87 -11.65
CA SER A 321 -4.50 15.88 -11.07
C SER A 321 -5.67 16.22 -12.00
N ALA A 322 -5.39 16.48 -13.28
CA ALA A 322 -6.42 16.79 -14.26
C ALA A 322 -7.37 15.59 -14.49
N ALA A 323 -6.82 14.38 -14.56
CA ALA A 323 -7.61 13.17 -14.67
C ALA A 323 -8.49 12.93 -13.45
N SER A 324 -7.96 13.05 -12.21
CA SER A 324 -8.74 12.97 -10.95
C SER A 324 -9.90 13.96 -10.94
N SER A 325 -9.64 15.21 -11.31
CA SER A 325 -10.65 16.27 -11.36
C SER A 325 -11.85 15.95 -12.26
N SER A 326 -11.66 15.11 -13.29
CA SER A 326 -12.72 14.70 -14.19
C SER A 326 -13.77 13.76 -13.56
N TYR A 327 -13.44 13.11 -12.45
CA TYR A 327 -14.33 12.21 -11.73
C TYR A 327 -15.17 12.92 -10.65
N PHE A 328 -14.75 14.11 -10.19
CA PHE A 328 -15.33 14.73 -9.01
C PHE A 328 -16.80 15.07 -9.14
N LEU A 329 -17.22 15.70 -10.25
CA LEU A 329 -18.63 16.08 -10.40
C LEU A 329 -19.53 14.84 -10.32
N ARG A 330 -19.18 13.79 -11.03
CA ARG A 330 -19.96 12.55 -11.10
C ARG A 330 -20.15 11.89 -9.74
N ILE A 331 -19.15 11.93 -8.87
CA ILE A 331 -19.25 11.31 -7.54
C ILE A 331 -19.91 12.22 -6.53
N MET A 332 -19.71 13.56 -6.63
CA MET A 332 -20.39 14.55 -5.78
C MET A 332 -21.90 14.59 -6.04
N GLU A 333 -22.36 14.39 -7.28
CA GLU A 333 -23.78 14.27 -7.59
C GLU A 333 -24.49 13.12 -6.86
N ALA A 334 -23.75 12.09 -6.46
CA ALA A 334 -24.26 11.00 -5.62
C ALA A 334 -24.20 11.30 -4.11
N GLY A 335 -23.65 12.43 -3.70
CA GLY A 335 -23.55 12.85 -2.30
C GLY A 335 -22.18 12.60 -1.64
N VAL A 336 -21.18 12.11 -2.38
CA VAL A 336 -19.81 11.98 -1.86
C VAL A 336 -19.20 13.37 -1.73
N ARG A 337 -18.57 13.63 -0.57
CA ARG A 337 -17.92 14.91 -0.27
C ARG A 337 -16.45 14.84 -0.55
N ILE A 338 -15.91 15.79 -1.30
CA ILE A 338 -14.50 15.85 -1.69
C ILE A 338 -13.85 17.07 -1.06
N PHE A 339 -12.66 16.86 -0.50
CA PHE A 339 -11.90 17.87 0.21
C PHE A 339 -10.49 17.99 -0.37
N HIS A 340 -10.01 19.21 -0.55
CA HIS A 340 -8.62 19.49 -0.90
C HIS A 340 -7.83 19.89 0.34
N TYR A 341 -6.82 19.08 0.68
CA TYR A 341 -5.86 19.36 1.74
C TYR A 341 -4.91 20.49 1.30
N THR A 342 -4.80 21.56 2.09
CA THR A 342 -4.18 22.82 1.66
C THR A 342 -2.80 23.07 2.25
N ASP A 343 -2.53 22.56 3.46
CA ASP A 343 -1.32 22.92 4.21
C ASP A 343 -0.05 22.34 3.57
N ASP A 344 -0.11 21.09 3.18
CA ASP A 344 1.02 20.31 2.73
C ASP A 344 0.61 19.37 1.56
N PHE A 345 1.49 18.45 1.17
CA PHE A 345 1.18 17.44 0.15
C PHE A 345 0.66 16.15 0.78
N LEU A 346 -0.63 15.92 0.69
CA LEU A 346 -1.23 14.67 1.15
C LEU A 346 -0.87 13.51 0.22
N HIS A 347 -0.16 12.52 0.77
CA HIS A 347 0.21 11.31 0.02
C HIS A 347 -0.28 10.02 0.71
N SER A 348 -1.10 10.13 1.74
CA SER A 348 -1.63 9.00 2.52
C SER A 348 -2.55 8.10 1.70
N LYS A 349 -2.52 6.81 1.99
CA LYS A 349 -3.41 5.77 1.50
C LYS A 349 -4.00 5.06 2.70
N ALA A 350 -5.00 5.69 3.29
CA ALA A 350 -5.68 5.20 4.47
C ALA A 350 -7.20 5.33 4.31
N ILE A 351 -7.91 4.32 4.72
CA ILE A 351 -9.37 4.28 4.67
C ILE A 351 -9.88 3.82 6.02
N THR A 352 -10.95 4.43 6.51
CA THR A 352 -11.70 3.93 7.67
C THR A 352 -13.17 3.79 7.32
N ILE A 353 -13.79 2.73 7.81
CA ILE A 353 -15.18 2.38 7.53
C ILE A 353 -15.87 2.03 8.84
N ASP A 354 -16.95 2.75 9.16
CA ASP A 354 -17.88 2.50 10.27
C ASP A 354 -17.23 2.47 11.68
N ASP A 355 -16.00 2.96 11.84
CA ASP A 355 -15.15 2.76 13.03
C ASP A 355 -14.86 1.28 13.35
N GLU A 356 -15.04 0.38 12.39
CA GLU A 356 -14.86 -1.06 12.56
C GLU A 356 -13.66 -1.59 11.73
N VAL A 357 -13.39 -0.95 10.59
CA VAL A 357 -12.32 -1.37 9.68
C VAL A 357 -11.39 -0.21 9.39
N GLY A 358 -10.11 -0.42 9.64
CA GLY A 358 -9.03 0.44 9.16
C GLY A 358 -8.27 -0.24 8.02
N ILE A 359 -7.94 0.50 6.96
CA ILE A 359 -7.14 -0.01 5.86
C ILE A 359 -5.99 0.96 5.63
N VAL A 360 -4.75 0.46 5.76
CA VAL A 360 -3.53 1.24 5.52
C VAL A 360 -2.60 0.44 4.64
N GLY A 361 -2.02 1.08 3.63
CA GLY A 361 -1.09 0.36 2.77
C GLY A 361 -0.46 1.22 1.69
N SER A 362 -0.03 0.56 0.63
CA SER A 362 0.68 1.21 -0.47
C SER A 362 -0.23 1.60 -1.64
N ALA A 363 -1.42 1.00 -1.78
CA ALA A 363 -2.30 1.17 -2.93
C ALA A 363 -3.04 2.52 -2.91
N ASN A 364 -2.87 3.31 -3.97
CA ASN A 364 -3.71 4.48 -4.25
C ASN A 364 -5.10 4.06 -4.74
N ILE A 365 -6.02 5.01 -4.79
CA ILE A 365 -7.32 4.82 -5.47
C ILE A 365 -7.15 5.12 -6.96
N ASP A 366 -6.40 4.25 -7.65
CA ASP A 366 -6.21 4.34 -9.10
C ASP A 366 -6.10 2.95 -9.75
N THR A 367 -6.36 2.91 -11.06
CA THR A 367 -6.32 1.68 -11.84
C THR A 367 -4.94 1.04 -11.84
N ARG A 368 -3.88 1.86 -11.82
CA ARG A 368 -2.50 1.37 -11.84
C ARG A 368 -2.16 0.61 -10.56
N SER A 369 -2.57 1.10 -9.39
CA SER A 369 -2.36 0.41 -8.11
C SER A 369 -3.12 -0.91 -8.05
N PHE A 370 -4.32 -0.97 -8.63
CA PHE A 370 -5.13 -2.19 -8.56
C PHE A 370 -4.75 -3.25 -9.60
N GLU A 371 -4.23 -2.86 -10.78
CA GLU A 371 -4.04 -3.77 -11.91
C GLU A 371 -2.57 -4.00 -12.30
N HIS A 372 -1.67 -3.04 -12.04
CA HIS A 372 -0.33 -3.03 -12.62
C HIS A 372 0.80 -3.04 -11.60
N ASN A 373 0.58 -2.48 -10.41
CA ASN A 373 1.59 -2.45 -9.38
C ASN A 373 1.50 -3.68 -8.46
N TYR A 374 2.65 -4.07 -7.91
CA TYR A 374 2.69 -4.90 -6.70
C TYR A 374 2.38 -4.01 -5.52
N GLU A 375 1.29 -4.27 -4.82
CA GLU A 375 0.81 -3.48 -3.68
C GLU A 375 0.58 -4.37 -2.46
N VAL A 376 0.51 -3.74 -1.29
CA VAL A 376 0.15 -4.38 -0.02
C VAL A 376 -0.69 -3.43 0.83
N ASN A 377 -1.79 -3.95 1.38
CA ASN A 377 -2.63 -3.23 2.34
C ASN A 377 -2.92 -4.13 3.55
N ALA A 378 -2.85 -3.54 4.74
CA ALA A 378 -3.36 -4.17 5.96
C ALA A 378 -4.85 -3.82 6.09
N PHE A 379 -5.71 -4.85 6.11
CA PHE A 379 -7.12 -4.74 6.47
C PHE A 379 -7.24 -5.08 7.95
N ILE A 380 -7.50 -4.08 8.76
CA ILE A 380 -7.44 -4.15 10.23
C ILE A 380 -8.87 -4.08 10.76
N TYR A 381 -9.34 -5.18 11.31
CA TYR A 381 -10.66 -5.31 11.94
C TYR A 381 -10.51 -5.07 13.44
N ASP A 382 -10.22 -3.82 13.78
CA ASP A 382 -9.95 -3.35 15.15
C ASP A 382 -10.50 -1.95 15.35
N LYS A 383 -11.49 -1.83 16.22
CA LYS A 383 -12.17 -0.57 16.47
C LYS A 383 -11.23 0.54 16.97
N PRO A 384 -10.33 0.32 17.95
CA PRO A 384 -9.38 1.36 18.38
C PRO A 384 -8.52 1.91 17.25
N THR A 385 -8.01 1.03 16.37
CA THR A 385 -7.20 1.44 15.22
C THR A 385 -8.04 2.19 14.17
N ALA A 386 -9.26 1.72 13.87
CA ALA A 386 -10.18 2.40 12.96
C ALA A 386 -10.56 3.80 13.47
N GLU A 387 -10.85 3.95 14.77
CA GLU A 387 -11.11 5.24 15.41
C GLU A 387 -9.88 6.17 15.39
N THR A 388 -8.66 5.61 15.51
CA THR A 388 -7.44 6.41 15.40
C THR A 388 -7.26 6.96 13.99
N LEU A 389 -7.50 6.14 12.96
CA LEU A 389 -7.50 6.57 11.56
C LEU A 389 -8.59 7.61 11.28
N ARG A 390 -9.79 7.44 11.84
CA ARG A 390 -10.88 8.42 11.71
C ARG A 390 -10.49 9.77 12.34
N ARG A 391 -9.92 9.75 13.55
CA ARG A 391 -9.44 10.98 14.20
C ARG A 391 -8.36 11.68 13.38
N ALA A 392 -7.44 10.91 12.79
CA ALA A 392 -6.44 11.47 11.88
C ALA A 392 -7.11 12.13 10.66
N PHE A 393 -8.14 11.49 10.08
CA PHE A 393 -8.91 12.07 8.99
C PHE A 393 -9.62 13.38 9.40
N GLU A 394 -10.27 13.38 10.55
CA GLU A 394 -10.98 14.56 11.06
C GLU A 394 -10.02 15.73 11.36
N ASN A 395 -8.83 15.45 11.87
CA ASN A 395 -7.78 16.45 12.06
C ASN A 395 -7.32 17.04 10.73
N ASP A 396 -7.10 16.22 9.71
CA ASP A 396 -6.71 16.70 8.39
C ASP A 396 -7.82 17.54 7.73
N LEU A 397 -9.11 17.25 8.02
CA LEU A 397 -10.22 18.07 7.53
C LEU A 397 -10.15 19.53 7.99
N LEU A 398 -9.53 19.82 9.15
CA LEU A 398 -9.35 21.20 9.64
C LEU A 398 -8.46 22.03 8.70
N SER A 399 -7.60 21.37 7.92
CA SER A 399 -6.73 21.97 6.91
C SER A 399 -7.24 21.72 5.48
N CYS A 400 -8.55 21.53 5.31
CA CYS A 400 -9.13 21.23 4.01
C CYS A 400 -10.13 22.27 3.55
N HIS A 401 -10.26 22.40 2.23
CA HIS A 401 -11.39 23.06 1.58
C HIS A 401 -12.31 22.02 0.93
N GLU A 402 -13.59 22.06 1.28
CA GLU A 402 -14.59 21.23 0.61
C GLU A 402 -14.86 21.77 -0.79
N ILE A 403 -14.95 20.88 -1.77
CA ILE A 403 -15.29 21.24 -3.14
C ILE A 403 -16.82 21.34 -3.27
N ASP A 404 -17.30 22.53 -3.62
CA ASP A 404 -18.72 22.75 -3.91
C ASP A 404 -19.07 22.26 -5.33
N ALA A 405 -20.04 21.35 -5.43
CA ALA A 405 -20.45 20.74 -6.68
C ALA A 405 -21.02 21.76 -7.70
N ASN A 406 -21.74 22.79 -7.21
CA ASN A 406 -22.32 23.82 -8.10
C ASN A 406 -21.22 24.68 -8.72
N THR A 407 -20.26 25.12 -7.94
CA THR A 407 -19.10 25.86 -8.41
C THR A 407 -18.26 25.00 -9.35
N TRP A 408 -18.08 23.71 -9.01
CA TRP A 408 -17.32 22.75 -9.82
C TRP A 408 -17.96 22.51 -11.20
N SER A 409 -19.29 22.44 -11.28
CA SER A 409 -20.04 22.26 -12.54
C SER A 409 -19.91 23.43 -13.49
N ARG A 410 -19.71 24.66 -12.97
CA ARG A 410 -19.61 25.91 -13.75
C ARG A 410 -18.21 26.22 -14.26
N ARG A 411 -17.24 25.32 -14.10
CA ARG A 411 -15.86 25.54 -14.59
C ARG A 411 -15.84 25.67 -16.11
N LYS A 412 -14.83 26.41 -16.62
CA LYS A 412 -14.66 26.70 -18.05
C LYS A 412 -14.62 25.41 -18.88
N ILE A 413 -15.25 25.42 -20.03
CA ILE A 413 -15.31 24.28 -20.94
C ILE A 413 -13.93 23.76 -21.33
N PHE A 414 -12.94 24.63 -21.54
CA PHE A 414 -11.56 24.24 -21.85
C PHE A 414 -10.88 23.48 -20.68
N THR A 415 -11.18 23.81 -19.43
CA THR A 415 -10.70 23.08 -18.26
C THR A 415 -11.28 21.67 -18.27
N ARG A 416 -12.59 21.56 -18.44
CA ARG A 416 -13.30 20.26 -18.53
C ARG A 416 -12.81 19.39 -19.69
N LEU A 417 -12.50 20.02 -20.85
CA LEU A 417 -11.94 19.30 -21.99
C LEU A 417 -10.53 18.73 -21.67
N LYS A 418 -9.65 19.55 -21.07
CA LYS A 418 -8.32 19.09 -20.63
C LYS A 418 -8.43 17.91 -19.67
N GLU A 419 -9.33 17.98 -18.70
CA GLU A 419 -9.59 16.90 -17.73
C GLU A 419 -10.11 15.63 -18.43
N SER A 420 -11.02 15.77 -19.39
CA SER A 420 -11.55 14.65 -20.17
C SER A 420 -10.48 13.99 -21.02
N VAL A 421 -9.57 14.78 -21.61
CA VAL A 421 -8.41 14.24 -22.35
C VAL A 421 -7.44 13.55 -21.38
N ALA A 422 -7.15 14.15 -20.21
CA ALA A 422 -6.28 13.53 -19.21
C ALA A 422 -6.86 12.20 -18.69
N ARG A 423 -8.19 12.09 -18.56
CA ARG A 423 -8.86 10.85 -18.16
C ARG A 423 -8.62 9.68 -19.12
N LEU A 424 -8.37 9.92 -20.40
CA LEU A 424 -8.02 8.85 -21.34
C LEU A 424 -6.72 8.13 -20.97
N PHE A 425 -5.88 8.79 -20.18
CA PHE A 425 -4.63 8.23 -19.68
C PHE A 425 -4.77 7.57 -18.29
N SER A 426 -5.95 7.63 -17.67
CA SER A 426 -6.17 7.04 -16.32
C SER A 426 -5.69 5.58 -16.19
N PRO A 427 -5.79 4.69 -17.18
CA PRO A 427 -5.27 3.33 -17.08
C PRO A 427 -3.74 3.24 -17.01
N LEU A 428 -3.03 4.35 -17.25
CA LEU A 428 -1.57 4.41 -17.27
C LEU A 428 -0.99 5.21 -16.07
N LEU A 429 -1.87 5.96 -15.38
CA LEU A 429 -1.52 6.89 -14.29
C LEU A 429 -1.54 6.23 -12.93
#